data_1cdf7f00a2295beb8b74a38cb03872c5
#
_entry.id   1cdf7f00a2295beb8b74a38cb03872c5
#
_cell.length_a   1.000
_cell.length_b   1.000
_cell.length_c   1.000
_cell.angle_alpha   90.00
_cell.angle_beta   90.00
_cell.angle_gamma   90.00
#
_symmetry.space_group_name_H-M   'P 1'
#
loop_
_entity.id
_entity.type
_entity.pdbx_description
1 polymer ?
#
loop_
_entity_poly.entity_id
_entity_poly.type
_entity_poly.pdbx_seq_one_letter_code
_entity_poly.pdbx_strand_id
1 'polypeptide(L)'
;MNVQTQPLSLLQEARQHFTQRDLAARLDVNAKTIARWEKGETPCPQMVEPALREILATARTPAANEAHAGVFTFIDLFAGIGGIRTGFETVGGSCVFTSEWNDWSKKTYVANYGEGHPFVGDIVPFPAEEVPDHDVLLAGFPCQPFSIAGVSKKNALGRPHGFECTTQGTLFFDVARIIAAKRPKAFVLENVKNLLSHDKGNTFRIILETLRDELGYVVEAKVIDGAHFVPQHRERIIIVGFREKTGFTFDDLRFPSDPPLLDAILHPEDGSEAAEEPYTIGPLAKVHSKYVLTDKLWAYLQAYAEKHRAAGNGFGFGLVGRNDIARTLSARYYKDGSEILVSRGKGKNPRRLTPRECARLMGFPDTFKIPVSDTQAYKQFGNSVVVPVMREIARVMAPHIRLLKEQEITGQTVLPV
;
A
#
# COMPACT_ATOMS: atom_id res chain seq x y z
N MET A 1 -18.79 -2.98 43.40
CA MET A 1 -18.25 -2.10 42.34
C MET A 1 -16.99 -2.76 41.81
N ASN A 2 -17.08 -3.39 40.61
CA ASN A 2 -15.92 -4.03 40.00
C ASN A 2 -14.95 -2.97 39.55
N VAL A 3 -13.84 -2.84 40.26
CA VAL A 3 -12.62 -2.19 39.73
C VAL A 3 -12.12 -3.10 38.63
N GLN A 4 -12.62 -2.94 37.41
CA GLN A 4 -11.95 -3.46 36.23
C GLN A 4 -10.57 -2.80 36.21
N THR A 5 -9.57 -3.63 36.36
CA THR A 5 -8.21 -3.18 36.54
C THR A 5 -7.77 -2.34 35.34
N GLN A 6 -7.28 -1.15 35.60
CA GLN A 6 -6.80 -0.15 34.64
C GLN A 6 -5.92 -0.75 33.49
N PRO A 7 -5.07 -1.78 33.74
CA PRO A 7 -4.31 -2.46 32.67
C PRO A 7 -5.14 -3.18 31.61
N LEU A 8 -6.29 -3.77 31.96
CA LEU A 8 -7.14 -4.44 30.98
C LEU A 8 -7.81 -3.45 30.03
N SER A 9 -8.26 -2.32 30.55
CA SER A 9 -8.81 -1.23 29.73
C SER A 9 -7.78 -0.67 28.76
N LEU A 10 -6.54 -0.48 29.20
CA LEU A 10 -5.42 -0.04 28.35
C LEU A 10 -5.04 -1.10 27.31
N LEU A 11 -5.09 -2.37 27.66
CA LEU A 11 -4.86 -3.46 26.74
C LEU A 11 -5.94 -3.50 25.64
N GLN A 12 -7.22 -3.39 26.00
CA GLN A 12 -8.33 -3.32 25.07
C GLN A 12 -8.23 -2.11 24.13
N GLU A 13 -7.77 -0.98 24.64
CA GLU A 13 -7.50 0.20 23.84
C GLU A 13 -6.30 -0.02 22.89
N ALA A 14 -5.20 -0.60 23.37
CA ALA A 14 -4.04 -0.92 22.55
C ALA A 14 -4.40 -1.93 21.43
N ARG A 15 -5.35 -2.82 21.67
CA ARG A 15 -5.88 -3.76 20.67
C ARG A 15 -6.65 -3.09 19.52
N GLN A 16 -7.07 -1.87 19.67
CA GLN A 16 -7.64 -1.09 18.56
C GLN A 16 -6.57 -0.66 17.54
N HIS A 17 -5.30 -0.68 17.95
CA HIS A 17 -4.18 -0.19 17.14
C HIS A 17 -3.16 -1.28 16.76
N PHE A 18 -3.07 -2.36 17.55
CA PHE A 18 -2.06 -3.41 17.38
C PHE A 18 -2.67 -4.81 17.40
N THR A 19 -2.06 -5.76 16.67
CA THR A 19 -2.43 -7.17 16.78
C THR A 19 -1.99 -7.76 18.12
N GLN A 20 -2.54 -8.92 18.51
CA GLN A 20 -2.06 -9.64 19.71
C GLN A 20 -0.57 -9.97 19.61
N ARG A 21 -0.06 -10.28 18.41
CA ARG A 21 1.37 -10.57 18.18
C ARG A 21 2.25 -9.32 18.35
N ASP A 22 1.79 -8.19 17.81
CA ASP A 22 2.53 -6.93 17.97
C ASP A 22 2.63 -6.52 19.43
N LEU A 23 1.54 -6.63 20.19
CA LEU A 23 1.52 -6.35 21.61
C LEU A 23 2.37 -7.37 22.41
N ALA A 24 2.30 -8.64 22.03
CA ALA A 24 3.10 -9.67 22.64
C ALA A 24 4.60 -9.42 22.47
N ALA A 25 5.03 -9.06 21.26
CA ALA A 25 6.42 -8.69 20.98
C ALA A 25 6.87 -7.44 21.75
N ARG A 26 6.00 -6.41 21.86
CA ARG A 26 6.30 -5.16 22.57
C ARG A 26 6.33 -5.31 24.10
N LEU A 27 5.54 -6.25 24.64
CA LEU A 27 5.43 -6.53 26.07
C LEU A 27 6.32 -7.70 26.50
N ASP A 28 7.08 -8.29 25.58
CA ASP A 28 7.93 -9.48 25.81
C ASP A 28 7.14 -10.65 26.44
N VAL A 29 5.95 -10.93 25.87
CA VAL A 29 5.10 -12.04 26.30
C VAL A 29 4.64 -12.88 25.11
N ASN A 30 4.03 -14.05 25.36
CA ASN A 30 3.43 -14.83 24.30
C ASN A 30 2.06 -14.26 23.86
N ALA A 31 1.71 -14.33 22.57
CA ALA A 31 0.41 -13.88 22.05
C ALA A 31 -0.78 -14.57 22.76
N LYS A 32 -0.64 -15.84 23.18
CA LYS A 32 -1.62 -16.54 24.00
C LYS A 32 -1.84 -15.88 25.36
N THR A 33 -0.83 -15.23 25.92
CA THR A 33 -0.93 -14.49 27.18
C THR A 33 -1.82 -13.26 26.99
N ILE A 34 -1.63 -12.51 25.89
CA ILE A 34 -2.48 -11.37 25.53
C ILE A 34 -3.94 -11.84 25.38
N ALA A 35 -4.18 -12.92 24.63
CA ALA A 35 -5.51 -13.48 24.42
C ALA A 35 -6.20 -13.90 25.73
N ARG A 36 -5.46 -14.46 26.69
CA ARG A 36 -6.00 -14.84 28.01
C ARG A 36 -6.37 -13.63 28.84
N TRP A 37 -5.56 -12.56 28.81
CA TRP A 37 -5.86 -11.30 29.48
C TRP A 37 -7.13 -10.65 28.91
N GLU A 38 -7.28 -10.63 27.57
CA GLU A 38 -8.47 -10.09 26.91
C GLU A 38 -9.75 -10.85 27.26
N LYS A 39 -9.67 -12.18 27.35
CA LYS A 39 -10.80 -13.05 27.70
C LYS A 39 -11.11 -13.09 29.21
N GLY A 40 -10.25 -12.44 30.04
CA GLY A 40 -10.38 -12.51 31.49
C GLY A 40 -10.05 -13.88 32.10
N GLU A 41 -9.42 -14.79 31.30
CA GLU A 41 -8.98 -16.11 31.80
C GLU A 41 -7.85 -15.98 32.83
N THR A 42 -7.04 -14.95 32.69
CA THR A 42 -6.02 -14.55 33.66
C THR A 42 -6.06 -13.03 33.80
N PRO A 43 -5.84 -12.47 35.02
CA PRO A 43 -5.80 -11.02 35.22
C PRO A 43 -4.61 -10.40 34.46
N CYS A 44 -4.85 -9.27 33.79
CA CYS A 44 -3.78 -8.47 33.21
C CYS A 44 -2.93 -7.86 34.32
N PRO A 45 -1.62 -8.17 34.41
CA PRO A 45 -0.80 -7.71 35.55
C PRO A 45 -0.62 -6.19 35.55
N GLN A 46 -0.63 -5.57 36.74
CA GLN A 46 -0.40 -4.12 36.88
C GLN A 46 0.98 -3.69 36.37
N MET A 47 1.97 -4.58 36.39
CA MET A 47 3.34 -4.29 35.92
C MET A 47 3.43 -3.99 34.43
N VAL A 48 2.44 -4.39 33.61
CA VAL A 48 2.42 -4.06 32.17
C VAL A 48 1.75 -2.71 31.86
N GLU A 49 1.15 -2.06 32.86
CA GLU A 49 0.47 -0.78 32.70
C GLU A 49 1.40 0.33 32.15
N PRO A 50 2.63 0.54 32.68
CA PRO A 50 3.53 1.54 32.11
C PRO A 50 3.88 1.28 30.66
N ALA A 51 4.18 0.03 30.31
CA ALA A 51 4.49 -0.38 28.93
C ALA A 51 3.27 -0.22 28.01
N LEU A 52 2.05 -0.55 28.47
CA LEU A 52 0.82 -0.30 27.70
C LEU A 52 0.56 1.19 27.51
N ARG A 53 0.84 2.04 28.51
CA ARG A 53 0.76 3.49 28.37
C ARG A 53 1.77 4.03 27.36
N GLU A 54 2.99 3.52 27.36
CA GLU A 54 4.02 3.88 26.38
C GLU A 54 3.64 3.40 24.97
N ILE A 55 3.18 2.16 24.83
CA ILE A 55 2.64 1.61 23.58
C ILE A 55 1.45 2.44 23.09
N LEU A 56 0.54 2.82 23.97
CA LEU A 56 -0.58 3.71 23.65
C LEU A 56 -0.13 5.14 23.39
N ALA A 57 0.87 5.66 24.06
CA ALA A 57 1.46 6.96 23.75
C ALA A 57 2.15 6.95 22.39
N THR A 58 2.77 5.85 21.99
CA THR A 58 3.28 5.64 20.62
C THR A 58 2.18 5.32 19.60
N ALA A 59 1.03 4.79 20.04
CA ALA A 59 -0.17 4.59 19.23
C ALA A 59 -1.11 5.80 19.25
N ARG A 60 -1.15 6.52 20.36
CA ARG A 60 -1.77 7.83 20.58
C ARG A 60 -0.83 8.99 20.28
N THR A 61 0.39 8.71 19.93
CA THR A 61 1.06 9.59 18.98
C THR A 61 0.16 9.50 17.79
N PRO A 62 -0.73 10.46 17.64
CA PRO A 62 -2.00 10.22 17.02
C PRO A 62 -1.71 9.53 15.73
N ALA A 63 -2.56 8.60 15.36
CA ALA A 63 -2.98 8.76 14.00
C ALA A 63 -2.98 10.28 13.85
N ALA A 64 -1.86 10.79 13.33
CA ALA A 64 -1.36 12.15 13.44
C ALA A 64 -2.31 13.22 12.88
N ASN A 65 -3.59 13.14 13.16
CA ASN A 65 -4.59 14.03 12.64
C ASN A 65 -4.79 15.31 13.44
N GLU A 66 -4.25 15.42 14.67
CA GLU A 66 -4.36 16.69 15.37
C GLU A 66 -3.02 17.32 15.80
N ALA A 67 -1.97 16.54 16.10
CA ALA A 67 -0.66 17.10 16.43
C ALA A 67 0.26 17.29 15.21
N HIS A 68 -0.06 16.67 14.05
CA HIS A 68 0.65 16.85 12.78
C HIS A 68 -0.27 17.42 11.68
N ALA A 69 -1.49 17.81 12.01
CA ALA A 69 -2.33 18.59 11.11
C ALA A 69 -1.56 19.84 10.70
N GLY A 70 -0.99 19.81 9.48
CA GLY A 70 -0.25 20.93 8.95
C GLY A 70 1.25 20.77 8.79
N VAL A 71 1.86 19.59 9.03
CA VAL A 71 3.25 19.38 8.64
C VAL A 71 3.36 19.52 7.12
N PHE A 72 2.55 18.82 6.36
CA PHE A 72 2.34 19.02 4.93
C PHE A 72 1.00 18.41 4.49
N THR A 73 0.48 18.89 3.37
CA THR A 73 -0.74 18.38 2.76
C THR A 73 -0.42 17.54 1.52
N PHE A 74 -1.29 16.57 1.20
CA PHE A 74 -1.15 15.80 -0.03
C PHE A 74 -2.50 15.49 -0.66
N ILE A 75 -2.47 15.19 -1.96
CA ILE A 75 -3.58 14.62 -2.70
C ILE A 75 -3.27 13.18 -3.10
N ASP A 76 -4.31 12.33 -3.18
CA ASP A 76 -4.18 10.91 -3.52
C ASP A 76 -4.99 10.60 -4.77
N LEU A 77 -4.30 10.50 -5.91
CA LEU A 77 -4.91 10.23 -7.21
C LEU A 77 -4.82 8.75 -7.56
N PHE A 78 -5.88 8.20 -8.18
CA PHE A 78 -6.01 6.76 -8.43
C PHE A 78 -5.84 5.96 -7.14
N ALA A 79 -6.43 6.46 -6.08
CA ALA A 79 -6.13 6.12 -4.69
C ALA A 79 -6.35 4.64 -4.35
N GLY A 80 -7.15 3.91 -5.13
CA GLY A 80 -7.48 2.53 -4.85
C GLY A 80 -8.11 2.40 -3.47
N ILE A 81 -7.41 1.70 -2.58
CA ILE A 81 -7.81 1.54 -1.17
C ILE A 81 -6.92 2.32 -0.19
N GLY A 82 -6.15 3.30 -0.70
CA GLY A 82 -5.36 4.21 0.13
C GLY A 82 -3.99 3.68 0.58
N GLY A 83 -3.38 2.77 -0.18
CA GLY A 83 -2.10 2.18 0.21
C GLY A 83 -0.94 3.20 0.25
N ILE A 84 -0.88 4.16 -0.69
CA ILE A 84 0.13 5.23 -0.68
C ILE A 84 -0.18 6.21 0.46
N ARG A 85 -1.43 6.64 0.57
CA ARG A 85 -1.92 7.51 1.66
C ARG A 85 -1.48 7.00 3.04
N THR A 86 -1.72 5.70 3.34
CA THR A 86 -1.31 5.10 4.62
C THR A 86 0.16 5.34 4.94
N GLY A 87 1.05 5.26 3.94
CA GLY A 87 2.47 5.53 4.12
C GLY A 87 2.75 6.98 4.49
N PHE A 88 2.13 7.93 3.80
CA PHE A 88 2.37 9.36 3.98
C PHE A 88 1.73 9.94 5.25
N GLU A 89 0.60 9.41 5.70
CA GLU A 89 0.01 9.78 6.99
C GLU A 89 0.92 9.45 8.17
N THR A 90 1.74 8.38 8.09
CA THR A 90 2.66 8.01 9.19
C THR A 90 3.77 9.03 9.46
N VAL A 91 4.03 9.95 8.54
CA VAL A 91 5.06 10.99 8.67
C VAL A 91 4.46 12.39 8.83
N GLY A 92 3.16 12.47 9.10
CA GLY A 92 2.44 13.72 9.38
C GLY A 92 1.85 14.41 8.15
N GLY A 93 1.67 13.68 7.06
CA GLY A 93 0.92 14.17 5.91
C GLY A 93 -0.59 14.16 6.16
N SER A 94 -1.31 15.15 5.67
CA SER A 94 -2.79 15.23 5.70
C SER A 94 -3.35 15.21 4.28
N CYS A 95 -4.25 14.26 4.01
CA CYS A 95 -4.92 14.16 2.71
C CYS A 95 -5.98 15.26 2.58
N VAL A 96 -5.91 16.06 1.50
CA VAL A 96 -6.85 17.16 1.24
C VAL A 96 -7.72 16.95 0.00
N PHE A 97 -7.44 15.92 -0.79
CA PHE A 97 -8.21 15.57 -1.98
C PHE A 97 -7.92 14.14 -2.41
N THR A 98 -8.94 13.42 -2.87
CA THR A 98 -8.81 12.06 -3.36
C THR A 98 -9.56 11.88 -4.68
N SER A 99 -8.99 11.09 -5.58
CA SER A 99 -9.66 10.62 -6.80
C SER A 99 -9.57 9.11 -6.91
N GLU A 100 -10.72 8.44 -7.05
CA GLU A 100 -10.84 7.00 -7.33
C GLU A 100 -12.19 6.73 -8.02
N TRP A 101 -12.15 6.15 -9.21
CA TRP A 101 -13.34 5.95 -10.03
C TRP A 101 -14.11 4.66 -9.70
N ASN A 102 -13.43 3.66 -9.09
CA ASN A 102 -14.04 2.38 -8.79
C ASN A 102 -14.85 2.44 -7.48
N ASP A 103 -16.16 2.26 -7.56
CA ASP A 103 -17.07 2.36 -6.42
C ASP A 103 -16.74 1.40 -5.28
N TRP A 104 -16.23 0.19 -5.59
CA TRP A 104 -15.83 -0.77 -4.57
C TRP A 104 -14.57 -0.32 -3.83
N SER A 105 -13.60 0.24 -4.56
CA SER A 105 -12.41 0.83 -3.97
C SER A 105 -12.77 2.04 -3.11
N LYS A 106 -13.63 2.93 -3.63
CA LYS A 106 -14.17 4.07 -2.87
C LYS A 106 -14.84 3.63 -1.57
N LYS A 107 -15.68 2.57 -1.62
CA LYS A 107 -16.32 2.02 -0.42
C LYS A 107 -15.30 1.59 0.64
N THR A 108 -14.23 0.90 0.24
CA THR A 108 -13.17 0.48 1.15
C THR A 108 -12.36 1.67 1.66
N TYR A 109 -12.05 2.62 0.79
CA TYR A 109 -11.34 3.84 1.14
C TYR A 109 -12.09 4.66 2.20
N VAL A 110 -13.36 4.96 1.95
CA VAL A 110 -14.21 5.73 2.87
C VAL A 110 -14.39 5.02 4.22
N ALA A 111 -14.51 3.68 4.22
CA ALA A 111 -14.62 2.92 5.47
C ALA A 111 -13.37 3.05 6.37
N ASN A 112 -12.21 3.33 5.79
CA ASN A 112 -10.94 3.44 6.52
C ASN A 112 -10.52 4.88 6.83
N TYR A 113 -10.83 5.84 5.92
CA TYR A 113 -10.33 7.21 6.02
C TYR A 113 -11.42 8.27 6.16
N GLY A 114 -12.69 7.88 6.04
CA GLY A 114 -13.82 8.82 6.10
C GLY A 114 -13.97 9.67 4.84
N GLU A 115 -14.79 10.71 4.94
CA GLU A 115 -15.14 11.65 3.87
C GLU A 115 -14.79 13.10 4.27
N GLY A 116 -13.72 13.30 5.03
CA GLY A 116 -13.34 14.61 5.59
C GLY A 116 -12.74 15.61 4.58
N HIS A 117 -12.62 15.25 3.29
CA HIS A 117 -12.11 16.09 2.20
C HIS A 117 -12.80 15.73 0.88
N PRO A 118 -12.70 16.57 -0.18
CA PRO A 118 -13.29 16.29 -1.48
C PRO A 118 -12.82 14.95 -2.06
N PHE A 119 -13.78 14.11 -2.46
CA PHE A 119 -13.53 12.82 -3.07
C PHE A 119 -14.23 12.76 -4.44
N VAL A 120 -13.44 12.81 -5.52
CA VAL A 120 -13.97 12.72 -6.87
C VAL A 120 -13.81 11.32 -7.44
N GLY A 121 -14.64 10.96 -8.41
CA GLY A 121 -14.55 9.70 -9.14
C GLY A 121 -13.45 9.74 -10.19
N ASP A 122 -13.83 10.04 -11.41
CA ASP A 122 -12.91 10.16 -12.54
C ASP A 122 -12.21 11.51 -12.51
N ILE A 123 -10.88 11.49 -12.53
CA ILE A 123 -10.05 12.69 -12.53
C ILE A 123 -9.93 13.34 -13.92
N VAL A 124 -10.21 12.60 -15.00
CA VAL A 124 -10.03 13.07 -16.38
C VAL A 124 -10.85 14.32 -16.67
N PRO A 125 -12.18 14.37 -16.39
CA PRO A 125 -12.98 15.56 -16.64
C PRO A 125 -12.83 16.64 -15.56
N PHE A 126 -12.11 16.37 -14.45
CA PHE A 126 -12.01 17.30 -13.34
C PHE A 126 -11.00 18.41 -13.64
N PRO A 127 -11.36 19.71 -13.54
CA PRO A 127 -10.44 20.80 -13.80
C PRO A 127 -9.27 20.82 -12.84
N ALA A 128 -8.04 20.96 -13.35
CA ALA A 128 -6.84 20.96 -12.52
C ALA A 128 -6.81 22.15 -11.54
N GLU A 129 -7.41 23.26 -11.91
CA GLU A 129 -7.51 24.50 -11.14
C GLU A 129 -8.38 24.31 -9.88
N GLU A 130 -9.39 23.43 -9.95
CA GLU A 130 -10.30 23.12 -8.84
C GLU A 130 -9.72 22.12 -7.83
N VAL A 131 -8.60 21.45 -8.17
CA VAL A 131 -7.87 20.63 -7.21
C VAL A 131 -7.31 21.55 -6.12
N PRO A 132 -7.48 21.24 -4.81
CA PRO A 132 -6.93 22.09 -3.75
C PRO A 132 -5.41 22.21 -3.84
N ASP A 133 -4.86 23.32 -3.34
CA ASP A 133 -3.42 23.48 -3.18
C ASP A 133 -2.89 22.45 -2.18
N HIS A 134 -1.74 21.87 -2.50
CA HIS A 134 -1.14 20.78 -1.73
C HIS A 134 0.37 20.78 -1.86
N ASP A 135 1.04 20.21 -0.85
CA ASP A 135 2.50 20.11 -0.83
C ASP A 135 3.00 18.91 -1.66
N VAL A 136 2.26 17.79 -1.66
CA VAL A 136 2.66 16.54 -2.32
C VAL A 136 1.54 15.95 -3.17
N LEU A 137 1.86 15.49 -4.37
CA LEU A 137 0.94 14.70 -5.20
C LEU A 137 1.34 13.23 -5.14
N LEU A 138 0.39 12.36 -4.75
CA LEU A 138 0.55 10.91 -4.74
C LEU A 138 -0.28 10.31 -5.86
N ALA A 139 0.29 9.38 -6.66
CA ALA A 139 -0.46 8.70 -7.71
C ALA A 139 0.09 7.31 -8.04
N GLY A 140 -0.73 6.28 -7.86
CA GLY A 140 -0.52 4.95 -8.43
C GLY A 140 -1.24 4.84 -9.77
N PHE A 141 -0.71 5.45 -10.82
CA PHE A 141 -1.41 5.54 -12.10
C PHE A 141 -1.33 4.21 -12.88
N PRO A 142 -2.42 3.79 -13.58
CA PRO A 142 -2.43 2.54 -14.33
C PRO A 142 -1.49 2.58 -15.54
N CYS A 143 -0.82 1.44 -15.80
CA CYS A 143 0.01 1.25 -17.00
C CYS A 143 -0.89 1.09 -18.23
N GLN A 144 -1.14 2.17 -18.93
CA GLN A 144 -1.85 2.17 -20.20
C GLN A 144 -0.87 2.44 -21.34
N PRO A 145 -1.02 1.80 -22.52
CA PRO A 145 -0.15 2.06 -23.66
C PRO A 145 -0.33 3.53 -24.10
N PHE A 146 0.80 4.22 -24.24
CA PHE A 146 0.81 5.53 -24.90
C PHE A 146 0.44 5.35 -26.37
N SER A 147 -0.58 6.02 -26.85
CA SER A 147 -0.79 6.13 -28.28
C SER A 147 0.23 7.15 -28.85
N ILE A 148 1.35 6.64 -29.33
CA ILE A 148 2.50 7.43 -29.86
C ILE A 148 2.05 8.32 -31.04
N ALA A 149 0.96 7.99 -31.71
CA ALA A 149 0.44 8.74 -32.84
C ALA A 149 0.15 10.24 -32.52
N GLY A 150 -0.19 10.55 -31.26
CA GLY A 150 -0.39 11.94 -30.81
C GLY A 150 0.91 12.71 -30.55
N VAL A 151 1.92 12.05 -30.00
CA VAL A 151 3.22 12.68 -29.63
C VAL A 151 4.09 12.90 -30.89
N SER A 152 4.18 11.91 -31.78
CA SER A 152 4.97 12.02 -33.03
C SER A 152 4.48 13.09 -34.00
N LYS A 153 3.15 13.31 -34.06
CA LYS A 153 2.55 14.28 -34.95
C LYS A 153 2.86 15.74 -34.56
N LYS A 154 3.16 15.98 -33.27
CA LYS A 154 3.51 17.33 -32.77
C LYS A 154 4.98 17.69 -32.96
N ASN A 155 5.89 16.75 -32.75
CA ASN A 155 7.32 16.95 -33.01
C ASN A 155 7.57 17.23 -34.51
N ALA A 156 6.72 16.70 -35.40
CA ALA A 156 6.80 16.93 -36.84
C ALA A 156 6.22 18.28 -37.28
N LEU A 157 5.39 18.96 -36.48
CA LEU A 157 4.69 20.21 -36.84
C LEU A 157 5.24 21.47 -36.18
N GLY A 158 6.35 21.38 -35.39
CA GLY A 158 7.03 22.55 -34.81
C GLY A 158 6.16 23.46 -33.95
N ARG A 159 5.09 22.94 -33.33
CA ARG A 159 4.20 23.74 -32.48
C ARG A 159 4.73 23.83 -31.05
N PRO A 160 4.52 24.96 -30.35
CA PRO A 160 4.98 25.13 -28.98
C PRO A 160 4.43 24.03 -28.07
N HIS A 161 5.31 23.50 -27.21
CA HIS A 161 4.97 22.53 -26.19
C HIS A 161 4.09 23.21 -25.13
N GLY A 162 2.79 22.93 -25.12
CA GLY A 162 1.85 23.40 -24.13
C GLY A 162 0.87 22.29 -23.76
N PHE A 163 0.48 22.21 -22.50
CA PHE A 163 -0.47 21.24 -21.94
C PHE A 163 -1.90 21.30 -22.55
N GLU A 164 -2.17 22.25 -23.43
CA GLU A 164 -3.46 22.40 -24.14
C GLU A 164 -3.73 21.33 -25.20
N CYS A 165 -2.92 20.29 -25.24
CA CYS A 165 -3.10 19.25 -26.24
C CYS A 165 -3.96 18.11 -25.76
N THR A 166 -5.14 18.04 -26.30
CA THR A 166 -6.06 16.89 -26.35
C THR A 166 -5.41 15.60 -26.90
N THR A 167 -4.27 15.18 -26.36
CA THR A 167 -3.81 13.81 -26.48
C THR A 167 -4.55 12.98 -25.45
N GLN A 168 -5.84 12.76 -25.72
CA GLN A 168 -6.64 11.77 -25.04
C GLN A 168 -5.89 10.45 -25.05
N GLY A 169 -5.58 9.88 -23.88
CA GLY A 169 -5.23 8.50 -23.87
C GLY A 169 -4.33 7.95 -22.77
N THR A 170 -3.73 8.74 -21.88
CA THR A 170 -3.07 8.12 -20.73
C THR A 170 -3.22 8.96 -19.48
N LEU A 171 -3.63 8.31 -18.41
CA LEU A 171 -3.86 8.93 -17.09
C LEU A 171 -2.59 9.59 -16.51
N PHE A 172 -1.40 9.26 -17.03
CA PHE A 172 -0.16 9.98 -16.71
C PHE A 172 -0.24 11.46 -17.09
N PHE A 173 -0.83 11.80 -18.25
CA PHE A 173 -0.96 13.21 -18.65
C PHE A 173 -1.97 13.98 -17.80
N ASP A 174 -2.94 13.29 -17.17
CA ASP A 174 -3.81 13.89 -16.16
C ASP A 174 -3.04 14.21 -14.89
N VAL A 175 -2.10 13.34 -14.48
CA VAL A 175 -1.17 13.65 -13.39
C VAL A 175 -0.30 14.85 -13.76
N ALA A 176 0.28 14.86 -14.96
CA ALA A 176 1.18 15.93 -15.42
C ALA A 176 0.47 17.29 -15.50
N ARG A 177 -0.81 17.36 -15.99
CA ARG A 177 -1.58 18.62 -16.00
C ARG A 177 -1.87 19.16 -14.60
N ILE A 178 -2.12 18.28 -13.61
CA ILE A 178 -2.34 18.70 -12.23
C ILE A 178 -1.02 19.19 -11.62
N ILE A 179 0.11 18.50 -11.86
CA ILE A 179 1.43 18.97 -11.44
C ILE A 179 1.74 20.33 -12.06
N ALA A 180 1.43 20.53 -13.35
CA ALA A 180 1.64 21.81 -14.04
C ALA A 180 0.83 22.95 -13.41
N ALA A 181 -0.46 22.70 -13.14
CA ALA A 181 -1.38 23.71 -12.60
C ALA A 181 -1.07 24.03 -11.12
N LYS A 182 -0.78 23.02 -10.31
CA LYS A 182 -0.65 23.16 -8.84
C LYS A 182 0.78 23.30 -8.34
N ARG A 183 1.75 22.90 -9.12
CA ARG A 183 3.18 23.04 -8.77
C ARG A 183 3.51 22.53 -7.35
N PRO A 184 3.10 21.30 -6.95
CA PRO A 184 3.40 20.80 -5.62
C PRO A 184 4.91 20.78 -5.35
N LYS A 185 5.31 20.80 -4.07
CA LYS A 185 6.72 20.73 -3.66
C LYS A 185 7.35 19.41 -4.06
N ALA A 186 6.57 18.33 -4.02
CA ALA A 186 7.01 17.01 -4.40
C ALA A 186 5.86 16.16 -4.99
N PHE A 187 6.23 15.09 -5.65
CA PHE A 187 5.28 14.03 -6.03
C PHE A 187 5.89 12.64 -5.87
N VAL A 188 5.02 11.65 -5.71
CA VAL A 188 5.35 10.23 -5.80
C VAL A 188 4.42 9.57 -6.80
N LEU A 189 5.02 8.96 -7.82
CA LEU A 189 4.30 8.18 -8.82
C LEU A 189 4.73 6.72 -8.72
N GLU A 190 3.76 5.80 -8.71
CA GLU A 190 4.00 4.36 -8.68
C GLU A 190 3.48 3.69 -9.94
N ASN A 191 4.21 2.69 -10.41
CA ASN A 191 3.77 1.84 -11.50
C ASN A 191 4.44 0.45 -11.45
N VAL A 192 4.02 -0.46 -12.31
CA VAL A 192 4.66 -1.77 -12.47
C VAL A 192 6.07 -1.62 -13.06
N LYS A 193 7.02 -2.50 -12.67
CA LYS A 193 8.39 -2.52 -13.20
C LYS A 193 8.45 -2.53 -14.74
N ASN A 194 7.48 -3.20 -15.37
CA ASN A 194 7.44 -3.30 -16.84
C ASN A 194 7.29 -1.94 -17.55
N LEU A 195 6.93 -0.87 -16.85
CA LEU A 195 6.94 0.49 -17.39
C LEU A 195 8.30 0.87 -17.98
N LEU A 196 9.41 0.40 -17.38
CA LEU A 196 10.77 0.66 -17.85
C LEU A 196 11.05 0.10 -19.25
N SER A 197 10.46 -1.05 -19.57
CA SER A 197 10.67 -1.74 -20.87
C SER A 197 9.50 -1.57 -21.83
N HIS A 198 8.41 -0.94 -21.38
CA HIS A 198 7.24 -0.73 -22.22
C HIS A 198 7.59 0.11 -23.45
N ASP A 199 7.15 -0.35 -24.62
CA ASP A 199 7.47 0.27 -25.92
C ASP A 199 8.99 0.52 -26.08
N LYS A 200 9.79 -0.50 -25.81
CA LYS A 200 11.27 -0.43 -25.88
C LYS A 200 11.89 0.69 -25.04
N GLY A 201 11.24 1.07 -23.94
CA GLY A 201 11.65 2.14 -23.03
C GLY A 201 11.13 3.54 -23.38
N ASN A 202 10.46 3.72 -24.53
CA ASN A 202 9.95 5.03 -24.95
C ASN A 202 8.94 5.61 -23.96
N THR A 203 8.06 4.79 -23.42
CA THR A 203 7.05 5.23 -22.44
C THR A 203 7.70 5.87 -21.23
N PHE A 204 8.68 5.21 -20.63
CA PHE A 204 9.37 5.72 -19.45
C PHE A 204 10.21 6.97 -19.77
N ARG A 205 10.86 7.01 -20.93
CA ARG A 205 11.58 8.18 -21.40
C ARG A 205 10.68 9.41 -21.51
N ILE A 206 9.49 9.27 -22.14
CA ILE A 206 8.50 10.37 -22.26
C ILE A 206 8.05 10.84 -20.87
N ILE A 207 7.79 9.94 -19.94
CA ILE A 207 7.44 10.29 -18.55
C ILE A 207 8.55 11.16 -17.93
N LEU A 208 9.79 10.73 -18.02
CA LEU A 208 10.92 11.48 -17.44
C LEU A 208 11.15 12.83 -18.13
N GLU A 209 11.07 12.90 -19.46
CA GLU A 209 11.17 14.15 -20.22
C GLU A 209 10.06 15.12 -19.81
N THR A 210 8.81 14.66 -19.73
CA THR A 210 7.70 15.52 -19.26
C THR A 210 7.95 16.05 -17.85
N LEU A 211 8.36 15.20 -16.93
CA LEU A 211 8.54 15.60 -15.52
C LEU A 211 9.78 16.48 -15.32
N ARG A 212 10.89 16.21 -16.01
CA ARG A 212 12.16 16.91 -15.88
C ARG A 212 12.24 18.15 -16.75
N ASP A 213 12.02 17.97 -18.05
CA ASP A 213 12.34 19.01 -19.05
C ASP A 213 11.16 19.98 -19.26
N GLU A 214 9.90 19.47 -19.26
CA GLU A 214 8.73 20.31 -19.45
C GLU A 214 8.26 20.91 -18.11
N LEU A 215 8.21 20.10 -17.02
CA LEU A 215 7.72 20.55 -15.72
C LEU A 215 8.83 21.07 -14.80
N GLY A 216 10.10 20.81 -15.09
CA GLY A 216 11.26 21.35 -14.37
C GLY A 216 11.48 20.76 -12.98
N TYR A 217 11.05 19.50 -12.73
CA TYR A 217 11.28 18.84 -11.46
C TYR A 217 12.62 18.09 -11.44
N VAL A 218 13.24 18.03 -10.26
CA VAL A 218 14.36 17.12 -10.01
C VAL A 218 13.78 15.75 -9.72
N VAL A 219 14.00 14.78 -10.62
CA VAL A 219 13.30 13.47 -10.60
C VAL A 219 14.29 12.33 -10.47
N GLU A 220 14.06 11.47 -9.48
CA GLU A 220 14.70 10.17 -9.33
C GLU A 220 13.69 9.04 -9.52
N ALA A 221 14.17 7.87 -9.96
CA ALA A 221 13.35 6.68 -10.11
C ALA A 221 14.12 5.43 -9.72
N LYS A 222 13.46 4.52 -8.97
CA LYS A 222 14.06 3.25 -8.52
C LYS A 222 13.03 2.14 -8.53
N VAL A 223 13.42 0.96 -8.97
CA VAL A 223 12.62 -0.26 -8.77
C VAL A 223 12.87 -0.79 -7.39
N ILE A 224 11.79 -1.02 -6.65
CA ILE A 224 11.84 -1.58 -5.30
C ILE A 224 11.03 -2.87 -5.27
N ASP A 225 11.63 -3.94 -4.74
CA ASP A 225 10.93 -5.20 -4.48
C ASP A 225 10.30 -5.17 -3.08
N GLY A 226 9.01 -5.42 -2.99
CA GLY A 226 8.28 -5.53 -1.72
C GLY A 226 8.80 -6.64 -0.82
N ALA A 227 9.54 -7.63 -1.35
CA ALA A 227 10.09 -8.76 -0.61
C ALA A 227 11.04 -8.34 0.54
N HIS A 228 11.57 -7.14 0.50
CA HIS A 228 12.31 -6.58 1.63
C HIS A 228 11.44 -6.30 2.86
N PHE A 229 10.14 -6.09 2.70
CA PHE A 229 9.23 -5.63 3.75
C PHE A 229 8.07 -6.59 4.04
N VAL A 230 7.67 -7.38 3.05
CA VAL A 230 6.55 -8.33 3.14
C VAL A 230 6.93 -9.64 2.46
N PRO A 231 6.33 -10.78 2.81
CA PRO A 231 6.71 -12.07 2.24
C PRO A 231 6.20 -12.28 0.81
N GLN A 232 6.50 -11.31 -0.08
CA GLN A 232 6.02 -11.31 -1.45
C GLN A 232 7.01 -10.60 -2.38
N HIS A 233 7.40 -11.24 -3.46
CA HIS A 233 8.06 -10.58 -4.57
C HIS A 233 7.05 -9.70 -5.31
N ARG A 234 7.22 -8.38 -5.20
CA ARG A 234 6.39 -7.38 -5.88
C ARG A 234 7.24 -6.18 -6.27
N GLU A 235 7.81 -6.23 -7.47
CA GLU A 235 8.65 -5.15 -7.98
C GLU A 235 7.80 -4.02 -8.57
N ARG A 236 8.06 -2.79 -8.10
CA ARG A 236 7.40 -1.56 -8.57
C ARG A 236 8.43 -0.49 -8.86
N ILE A 237 8.22 0.24 -9.95
CA ILE A 237 8.95 1.48 -10.18
C ILE A 237 8.31 2.59 -9.37
N ILE A 238 9.13 3.28 -8.59
CA ILE A 238 8.76 4.48 -7.85
C ILE A 238 9.50 5.65 -8.46
N ILE A 239 8.76 6.70 -8.80
CA ILE A 239 9.28 7.93 -9.37
C ILE A 239 8.99 9.04 -8.36
N VAL A 240 10.03 9.65 -7.83
CA VAL A 240 9.95 10.77 -6.87
C VAL A 240 10.46 12.04 -7.57
N GLY A 241 9.69 13.10 -7.47
CA GLY A 241 10.10 14.39 -7.97
C GLY A 241 10.00 15.47 -6.91
N PHE A 242 10.97 16.37 -6.89
CA PHE A 242 10.95 17.59 -6.07
C PHE A 242 10.98 18.81 -6.99
N ARG A 243 10.22 19.85 -6.66
CA ARG A 243 10.17 21.11 -7.43
C ARG A 243 11.55 21.78 -7.49
N GLU A 244 12.35 21.59 -6.44
CA GLU A 244 13.69 22.13 -6.29
C GLU A 244 14.67 21.03 -5.87
N LYS A 245 15.98 21.29 -6.00
CA LYS A 245 17.01 20.34 -5.56
C LYS A 245 17.06 20.31 -4.03
N THR A 246 16.80 19.15 -3.43
CA THR A 246 16.75 18.96 -1.98
C THR A 246 17.80 18.01 -1.42
N GLY A 247 18.56 17.33 -2.26
CA GLY A 247 19.47 16.27 -1.84
C GLY A 247 18.78 14.91 -1.55
N PHE A 248 17.50 14.77 -1.86
CA PHE A 248 16.80 13.46 -1.77
C PHE A 248 17.53 12.41 -2.60
N THR A 249 17.68 11.21 -2.05
CA THR A 249 18.16 10.03 -2.76
C THR A 249 17.49 8.76 -2.25
N PHE A 250 17.24 7.81 -3.15
CA PHE A 250 16.77 6.47 -2.79
C PHE A 250 17.81 5.65 -2.02
N ASP A 251 19.05 6.08 -1.93
CA ASP A 251 20.09 5.38 -1.17
C ASP A 251 19.91 5.54 0.35
N ASP A 252 19.09 6.50 0.78
CA ASP A 252 18.68 6.70 2.18
C ASP A 252 17.57 5.75 2.64
N LEU A 253 17.05 4.88 1.75
CA LEU A 253 16.09 3.85 2.11
C LEU A 253 16.72 2.80 3.02
N ARG A 254 16.01 2.45 4.07
CA ARG A 254 16.40 1.41 5.02
C ARG A 254 15.60 0.15 4.77
N PHE A 255 16.29 -0.92 4.45
CA PHE A 255 15.67 -2.23 4.29
C PHE A 255 15.85 -3.03 5.56
N PRO A 256 14.80 -3.73 6.07
CA PRO A 256 14.96 -4.68 7.17
C PRO A 256 16.04 -5.70 6.87
N SER A 257 16.88 -5.99 7.87
CA SER A 257 17.92 -7.03 7.75
C SER A 257 17.35 -8.45 7.70
N ASP A 258 16.14 -8.63 8.24
CA ASP A 258 15.46 -9.93 8.36
C ASP A 258 14.04 -9.78 7.78
N PRO A 259 13.90 -9.99 6.46
CA PRO A 259 12.61 -9.84 5.80
C PRO A 259 11.62 -10.92 6.26
N PRO A 260 10.33 -10.59 6.41
CA PRO A 260 9.34 -11.52 6.91
C PRO A 260 9.09 -12.67 5.93
N LEU A 261 8.82 -13.85 6.48
CA LEU A 261 8.38 -15.04 5.74
C LEU A 261 6.85 -15.13 5.77
N LEU A 262 6.28 -16.02 4.95
CA LEU A 262 4.84 -16.13 4.77
C LEU A 262 4.09 -16.38 6.08
N ASP A 263 4.70 -17.05 7.04
CA ASP A 263 4.13 -17.28 8.37
C ASP A 263 3.68 -16.00 9.08
N ALA A 264 4.37 -14.89 8.84
CA ALA A 264 4.06 -13.60 9.46
C ALA A 264 2.67 -13.05 9.09
N ILE A 265 2.10 -13.48 7.95
CA ILE A 265 0.80 -12.98 7.47
C ILE A 265 -0.32 -14.01 7.58
N LEU A 266 -0.01 -15.29 7.79
CA LEU A 266 -1.01 -16.35 7.86
C LEU A 266 -1.74 -16.33 9.21
N HIS A 267 -3.04 -16.68 9.18
CA HIS A 267 -3.75 -16.97 10.40
C HIS A 267 -3.08 -18.15 11.15
N PRO A 268 -2.82 -18.02 12.45
CA PRO A 268 -2.08 -19.03 13.22
C PRO A 268 -2.90 -20.31 13.45
N GLU A 269 -4.23 -20.23 13.42
CA GLU A 269 -5.18 -21.34 13.60
C GLU A 269 -5.04 -22.10 14.93
N ASP A 270 -4.51 -21.43 15.97
CA ASP A 270 -4.23 -22.01 17.29
C ASP A 270 -4.97 -21.31 18.45
N GLY A 271 -5.83 -20.33 18.12
CA GLY A 271 -6.59 -19.55 19.08
C GLY A 271 -5.84 -18.35 19.66
N SER A 272 -4.64 -18.04 19.17
CA SER A 272 -3.92 -16.81 19.51
C SER A 272 -4.54 -15.56 18.88
N GLU A 273 -5.35 -15.72 17.83
CA GLU A 273 -6.18 -14.67 17.24
C GLU A 273 -7.67 -14.94 17.52
N ALA A 274 -8.47 -13.89 17.65
CA ALA A 274 -9.92 -14.01 17.62
C ALA A 274 -10.39 -14.40 16.21
N ALA A 275 -11.47 -15.17 16.10
CA ALA A 275 -12.05 -15.47 14.80
C ALA A 275 -12.56 -14.17 14.14
N GLU A 276 -12.23 -13.98 12.88
CA GLU A 276 -12.69 -12.88 12.03
C GLU A 276 -13.59 -13.44 10.92
N GLU A 277 -14.90 -13.45 11.17
CA GLU A 277 -15.83 -13.86 10.12
C GLU A 277 -15.86 -12.85 8.97
N PRO A 278 -15.96 -13.29 7.72
CA PRO A 278 -16.17 -14.69 7.27
C PRO A 278 -14.89 -15.45 6.92
N TYR A 279 -13.72 -15.01 7.39
CA TYR A 279 -12.41 -15.56 7.00
C TYR A 279 -12.00 -16.75 7.87
N THR A 280 -12.19 -16.61 9.18
CA THR A 280 -11.85 -17.63 10.16
C THR A 280 -13.03 -17.94 11.07
N ILE A 281 -13.08 -19.16 11.61
CA ILE A 281 -14.20 -19.67 12.41
C ILE A 281 -13.72 -20.41 13.67
N GLY A 282 -14.56 -20.37 14.67
CA GLY A 282 -14.40 -21.14 15.91
C GLY A 282 -13.31 -20.61 16.84
N PRO A 283 -13.12 -21.25 18.00
CA PRO A 283 -12.26 -20.75 19.07
C PRO A 283 -10.75 -20.76 18.72
N LEU A 284 -10.37 -21.54 17.71
CA LEU A 284 -8.99 -21.58 17.20
C LEU A 284 -8.77 -20.66 16.00
N ALA A 285 -9.75 -19.85 15.62
CA ALA A 285 -9.72 -18.99 14.43
C ALA A 285 -9.25 -19.74 13.17
N LYS A 286 -9.76 -20.96 12.94
CA LYS A 286 -9.39 -21.76 11.77
C LYS A 286 -9.87 -21.12 10.49
N VAL A 287 -9.02 -21.11 9.46
CA VAL A 287 -9.40 -20.60 8.14
C VAL A 287 -10.61 -21.38 7.60
N HIS A 288 -11.63 -20.64 7.15
CA HIS A 288 -12.86 -21.22 6.63
C HIS A 288 -12.57 -22.11 5.42
N SER A 289 -13.23 -23.29 5.36
CA SER A 289 -13.02 -24.31 4.32
C SER A 289 -13.30 -23.82 2.89
N LYS A 290 -14.06 -22.74 2.70
CA LYS A 290 -14.29 -22.11 1.39
C LYS A 290 -13.00 -21.67 0.67
N TYR A 291 -11.91 -21.50 1.41
CA TYR A 291 -10.60 -21.13 0.84
C TYR A 291 -9.79 -22.35 0.40
N VAL A 292 -10.16 -23.55 0.80
CA VAL A 292 -9.51 -24.80 0.36
C VAL A 292 -9.93 -25.12 -1.07
N LEU A 293 -8.98 -25.47 -1.92
CA LEU A 293 -9.27 -25.86 -3.29
C LEU A 293 -10.05 -27.19 -3.31
N THR A 294 -11.05 -27.27 -4.17
CA THR A 294 -11.73 -28.55 -4.43
C THR A 294 -10.77 -29.52 -5.16
N ASP A 295 -10.98 -30.82 -5.01
CA ASP A 295 -10.18 -31.85 -5.69
C ASP A 295 -10.14 -31.62 -7.19
N LYS A 296 -11.26 -31.26 -7.80
CA LYS A 296 -11.38 -30.95 -9.23
C LYS A 296 -10.49 -29.78 -9.64
N LEU A 297 -10.53 -28.68 -8.88
CA LEU A 297 -9.70 -27.50 -9.20
C LEU A 297 -8.22 -27.78 -8.98
N TRP A 298 -7.87 -28.48 -7.90
CA TRP A 298 -6.49 -28.83 -7.62
C TRP A 298 -5.91 -29.76 -8.70
N ALA A 299 -6.63 -30.81 -9.07
CA ALA A 299 -6.22 -31.72 -10.17
C ALA A 299 -6.05 -30.95 -11.51
N TYR A 300 -6.97 -30.03 -11.81
CA TYR A 300 -6.86 -29.18 -13.01
C TYR A 300 -5.57 -28.34 -13.00
N LEU A 301 -5.25 -27.66 -11.89
CA LEU A 301 -4.05 -26.82 -11.79
C LEU A 301 -2.78 -27.65 -11.90
N GLN A 302 -2.74 -28.86 -11.34
CA GLN A 302 -1.61 -29.79 -11.48
C GLN A 302 -1.41 -30.23 -12.95
N ALA A 303 -2.49 -30.65 -13.61
CA ALA A 303 -2.43 -31.04 -15.03
C ALA A 303 -2.04 -29.88 -15.94
N TYR A 304 -2.54 -28.65 -15.64
CA TYR A 304 -2.17 -27.44 -16.36
C TYR A 304 -0.68 -27.12 -16.20
N ALA A 305 -0.14 -27.18 -14.99
CA ALA A 305 1.27 -26.93 -14.72
C ALA A 305 2.16 -27.97 -15.42
N GLU A 306 1.76 -29.26 -15.42
CA GLU A 306 2.50 -30.33 -16.09
C GLU A 306 2.54 -30.12 -17.61
N LYS A 307 1.39 -29.81 -18.23
CA LYS A 307 1.31 -29.47 -19.66
C LYS A 307 2.25 -28.33 -20.03
N HIS A 308 2.32 -27.28 -19.25
CA HIS A 308 3.18 -26.13 -19.52
C HIS A 308 4.66 -26.43 -19.28
N ARG A 309 4.97 -27.25 -18.29
CA ARG A 309 6.35 -27.75 -18.06
C ARG A 309 6.82 -28.59 -19.25
N ALA A 310 5.98 -29.50 -19.74
CA ALA A 310 6.28 -30.30 -20.92
C ALA A 310 6.47 -29.44 -22.18
N ALA A 311 5.79 -28.30 -22.28
CA ALA A 311 5.96 -27.34 -23.39
C ALA A 311 7.15 -26.36 -23.20
N GLY A 312 7.95 -26.51 -22.15
CA GLY A 312 9.12 -25.68 -21.88
C GLY A 312 8.81 -24.24 -21.44
N ASN A 313 7.57 -23.95 -21.03
CA ASN A 313 7.20 -22.65 -20.49
C ASN A 313 6.84 -22.74 -18.99
N GLY A 314 7.09 -21.64 -18.25
CA GLY A 314 7.04 -21.60 -16.79
C GLY A 314 5.66 -21.31 -16.19
N PHE A 315 4.57 -21.53 -16.93
CA PHE A 315 3.23 -21.31 -16.40
C PHE A 315 2.82 -22.43 -15.42
N GLY A 316 2.21 -22.04 -14.31
CA GLY A 316 1.76 -22.95 -13.28
C GLY A 316 1.31 -22.23 -12.03
N PHE A 317 1.08 -22.97 -10.97
CA PHE A 317 0.70 -22.42 -9.67
C PHE A 317 1.92 -22.12 -8.79
N GLY A 318 1.74 -21.24 -7.80
CA GLY A 318 2.72 -20.95 -6.75
C GLY A 318 2.32 -21.63 -5.45
N LEU A 319 2.83 -22.85 -5.19
CA LEU A 319 2.63 -23.52 -3.91
C LEU A 319 3.71 -23.04 -2.92
N VAL A 320 3.30 -22.52 -1.77
CA VAL A 320 4.18 -21.95 -0.75
C VAL A 320 3.87 -22.54 0.64
N GLY A 321 4.91 -22.73 1.42
CA GLY A 321 4.85 -23.06 2.84
C GLY A 321 5.00 -21.81 3.72
N ARG A 322 4.99 -22.01 5.04
CA ARG A 322 5.10 -20.91 6.02
C ARG A 322 6.44 -20.17 5.96
N ASN A 323 7.50 -20.82 5.54
CA ASN A 323 8.86 -20.28 5.49
C ASN A 323 9.27 -19.78 4.09
N ASP A 324 8.32 -19.63 3.18
CA ASP A 324 8.58 -19.19 1.83
C ASP A 324 8.21 -17.71 1.63
N ILE A 325 8.70 -17.15 0.52
CA ILE A 325 8.27 -15.86 -0.02
C ILE A 325 7.35 -16.12 -1.21
N ALA A 326 6.20 -15.48 -1.22
CA ALA A 326 5.19 -15.67 -2.26
C ALA A 326 5.53 -14.91 -3.56
N ARG A 327 4.91 -15.35 -4.65
CA ARG A 327 4.84 -14.58 -5.90
C ARG A 327 3.96 -13.35 -5.73
N THR A 328 4.00 -12.44 -6.71
CA THR A 328 3.14 -11.25 -6.73
C THR A 328 1.66 -11.60 -6.67
N LEU A 329 0.96 -11.08 -5.67
CA LEU A 329 -0.50 -11.08 -5.62
C LEU A 329 -1.04 -10.18 -6.74
N SER A 330 -1.82 -10.75 -7.67
CA SER A 330 -2.40 -10.00 -8.79
C SER A 330 -3.89 -9.68 -8.56
N ALA A 331 -4.40 -8.70 -9.30
CA ALA A 331 -5.84 -8.39 -9.30
C ALA A 331 -6.71 -9.54 -9.82
N ARG A 332 -6.10 -10.57 -10.43
CA ARG A 332 -6.79 -11.76 -10.95
C ARG A 332 -6.89 -12.90 -9.94
N TYR A 333 -6.30 -12.75 -8.76
CA TYR A 333 -6.27 -13.75 -7.70
C TYR A 333 -7.66 -14.29 -7.31
N TYR A 334 -8.70 -13.47 -7.49
CA TYR A 334 -10.09 -13.89 -7.25
C TYR A 334 -10.55 -15.06 -8.12
N LYS A 335 -9.90 -15.36 -9.24
CA LYS A 335 -10.29 -16.43 -10.17
C LYS A 335 -10.06 -17.81 -9.55
N ASP A 336 -8.84 -18.28 -9.59
CA ASP A 336 -8.43 -19.60 -9.07
C ASP A 336 -7.40 -19.52 -7.92
N GLY A 337 -6.83 -18.33 -7.71
CA GLY A 337 -5.83 -18.07 -6.67
C GLY A 337 -4.50 -18.76 -6.93
N SER A 338 -4.23 -19.17 -8.17
CA SER A 338 -3.08 -20.00 -8.52
C SER A 338 -1.72 -19.33 -8.32
N GLU A 339 -1.69 -17.99 -8.21
CA GLU A 339 -0.43 -17.28 -7.95
C GLU A 339 0.15 -17.62 -6.57
N ILE A 340 -0.71 -17.80 -5.56
CA ILE A 340 -0.29 -18.05 -4.15
C ILE A 340 -1.22 -19.09 -3.54
N LEU A 341 -0.76 -20.32 -3.46
CA LEU A 341 -1.46 -21.41 -2.81
C LEU A 341 -0.70 -21.84 -1.56
N VAL A 342 -1.35 -21.76 -0.41
CA VAL A 342 -0.75 -22.14 0.87
C VAL A 342 -0.84 -23.65 1.06
N SER A 343 0.30 -24.30 1.25
CA SER A 343 0.40 -25.73 1.53
C SER A 343 -0.27 -26.08 2.87
N ARG A 344 -1.04 -27.14 2.89
CA ARG A 344 -1.68 -27.70 4.10
C ARG A 344 -1.07 -29.02 4.54
N GLY A 345 0.11 -29.34 3.98
CA GLY A 345 0.82 -30.58 4.23
C GLY A 345 0.52 -31.68 3.20
N LYS A 346 1.27 -32.79 3.29
CA LYS A 346 1.22 -33.90 2.33
C LYS A 346 -0.20 -34.51 2.25
N GLY A 347 -0.68 -34.72 1.04
CA GLY A 347 -1.98 -35.37 0.77
C GLY A 347 -3.21 -34.48 1.02
N LYS A 348 -3.05 -33.20 1.31
CA LYS A 348 -4.15 -32.25 1.47
C LYS A 348 -4.13 -31.22 0.35
N ASN A 349 -5.32 -30.86 -0.14
CA ASN A 349 -5.42 -29.76 -1.11
C ASN A 349 -4.94 -28.47 -0.48
N PRO A 350 -4.20 -27.63 -1.23
CA PRO A 350 -3.79 -26.32 -0.76
C PRO A 350 -4.99 -25.39 -0.62
N ARG A 351 -4.77 -24.25 0.00
CA ARG A 351 -5.78 -23.20 0.12
C ARG A 351 -5.30 -21.87 -0.48
N ARG A 352 -6.25 -21.03 -0.83
CA ARG A 352 -5.98 -19.63 -1.14
C ARG A 352 -5.74 -18.85 0.16
N LEU A 353 -5.14 -17.69 0.05
CA LEU A 353 -5.12 -16.70 1.11
C LEU A 353 -6.54 -16.18 1.37
N THR A 354 -6.84 -15.84 2.61
CA THR A 354 -8.05 -15.08 2.94
C THR A 354 -7.86 -13.60 2.53
N PRO A 355 -8.92 -12.79 2.38
CA PRO A 355 -8.78 -11.35 2.19
C PRO A 355 -7.95 -10.66 3.28
N ARG A 356 -8.07 -11.08 4.55
CA ARG A 356 -7.25 -10.55 5.65
C ARG A 356 -5.77 -10.88 5.47
N GLU A 357 -5.44 -12.10 5.09
CA GLU A 357 -4.06 -12.47 4.76
C GLU A 357 -3.52 -11.70 3.55
N CYS A 358 -4.37 -11.40 2.56
CA CYS A 358 -3.99 -10.51 1.45
C CYS A 358 -3.72 -9.07 1.91
N ALA A 359 -4.51 -8.55 2.87
CA ALA A 359 -4.25 -7.24 3.47
C ALA A 359 -2.90 -7.21 4.19
N ARG A 360 -2.63 -8.22 5.02
CA ARG A 360 -1.34 -8.38 5.72
C ARG A 360 -0.17 -8.54 4.74
N LEU A 361 -0.36 -9.28 3.65
CA LEU A 361 0.64 -9.46 2.58
C LEU A 361 0.98 -8.15 1.87
N MET A 362 0.06 -7.19 1.85
CA MET A 362 0.31 -5.84 1.33
C MET A 362 0.77 -4.86 2.43
N GLY A 363 0.86 -5.32 3.69
CA GLY A 363 1.31 -4.52 4.82
C GLY A 363 0.27 -3.58 5.42
N PHE A 364 -1.02 -3.80 5.13
CA PHE A 364 -2.11 -3.12 5.84
C PHE A 364 -2.25 -3.67 7.26
N PRO A 365 -2.59 -2.82 8.25
CA PRO A 365 -2.82 -3.27 9.62
C PRO A 365 -4.11 -4.10 9.73
N ASP A 366 -4.22 -4.93 10.77
CA ASP A 366 -5.43 -5.74 10.99
C ASP A 366 -6.69 -4.91 11.29
N THR A 367 -6.51 -3.66 11.71
CA THR A 367 -7.61 -2.69 11.87
C THR A 367 -8.18 -2.20 10.54
N PHE A 368 -7.50 -2.48 9.42
CA PHE A 368 -7.98 -2.08 8.10
C PHE A 368 -9.28 -2.80 7.75
N LYS A 369 -10.33 -2.03 7.51
CA LYS A 369 -11.68 -2.54 7.23
C LYS A 369 -11.80 -3.04 5.79
N ILE A 370 -12.42 -4.20 5.61
CA ILE A 370 -12.68 -4.85 4.30
C ILE A 370 -14.20 -4.97 4.09
N PRO A 371 -14.89 -3.89 3.73
CA PRO A 371 -16.36 -3.84 3.66
C PRO A 371 -16.95 -4.40 2.35
N VAL A 372 -16.18 -5.20 1.62
CA VAL A 372 -16.52 -5.72 0.30
C VAL A 372 -16.42 -7.25 0.26
N SER A 373 -16.96 -7.87 -0.80
CA SER A 373 -16.86 -9.33 -0.99
C SER A 373 -15.42 -9.78 -1.22
N ASP A 374 -15.13 -11.07 -0.96
CA ASP A 374 -13.82 -11.68 -1.20
C ASP A 374 -13.29 -11.37 -2.62
N THR A 375 -14.15 -11.45 -3.64
CA THR A 375 -13.80 -11.14 -5.03
C THR A 375 -13.30 -9.72 -5.21
N GLN A 376 -13.97 -8.75 -4.61
CA GLN A 376 -13.56 -7.35 -4.67
C GLN A 376 -12.32 -7.08 -3.82
N ALA A 377 -12.23 -7.67 -2.65
CA ALA A 377 -11.05 -7.58 -1.78
C ALA A 377 -9.78 -8.09 -2.50
N TYR A 378 -9.83 -9.25 -3.15
CA TYR A 378 -8.71 -9.77 -3.93
C TYR A 378 -8.29 -8.83 -5.07
N LYS A 379 -9.26 -8.24 -5.79
CA LYS A 379 -8.96 -7.23 -6.82
C LYS A 379 -8.27 -6.01 -6.24
N GLN A 380 -8.78 -5.52 -5.11
CA GLN A 380 -8.28 -4.32 -4.43
C GLN A 380 -6.85 -4.53 -3.91
N PHE A 381 -6.60 -5.60 -3.17
CA PHE A 381 -5.25 -5.91 -2.67
C PHE A 381 -4.28 -6.23 -3.81
N GLY A 382 -4.72 -6.93 -4.85
CA GLY A 382 -3.91 -7.21 -6.04
C GLY A 382 -3.49 -5.95 -6.82
N ASN A 383 -4.31 -4.90 -6.80
CA ASN A 383 -4.00 -3.60 -7.41
C ASN A 383 -3.27 -2.65 -6.46
N SER A 384 -3.23 -2.94 -5.17
CA SER A 384 -2.65 -2.04 -4.17
C SER A 384 -1.10 -2.04 -4.22
N VAL A 385 -0.51 -1.12 -3.48
CA VAL A 385 0.93 -1.02 -3.23
C VAL A 385 1.31 -1.73 -1.93
N VAL A 386 2.58 -2.06 -1.76
CA VAL A 386 3.12 -2.53 -0.47
C VAL A 386 3.28 -1.33 0.46
N VAL A 387 2.41 -1.24 1.46
CA VAL A 387 2.33 -0.09 2.39
C VAL A 387 3.66 0.20 3.10
N PRO A 388 4.42 -0.78 3.61
CA PRO A 388 5.73 -0.53 4.22
C PRO A 388 6.75 0.13 3.27
N VAL A 389 6.71 -0.18 1.97
CA VAL A 389 7.56 0.50 0.96
C VAL A 389 7.18 1.98 0.90
N MET A 390 5.88 2.30 0.82
CA MET A 390 5.42 3.69 0.77
C MET A 390 5.73 4.46 2.05
N ARG A 391 5.65 3.79 3.21
CA ARG A 391 6.06 4.37 4.50
C ARG A 391 7.53 4.73 4.53
N GLU A 392 8.40 3.86 4.02
CA GLU A 392 9.83 4.12 3.98
C GLU A 392 10.19 5.24 3.01
N ILE A 393 9.54 5.30 1.84
CA ILE A 393 9.67 6.41 0.90
C ILE A 393 9.22 7.72 1.55
N ALA A 394 8.06 7.72 2.21
CA ALA A 394 7.53 8.89 2.91
C ALA A 394 8.50 9.37 4.02
N ARG A 395 9.13 8.42 4.76
CA ARG A 395 10.13 8.73 5.78
C ARG A 395 11.33 9.49 5.20
N VAL A 396 11.84 9.06 4.05
CA VAL A 396 12.98 9.71 3.40
C VAL A 396 12.56 11.07 2.81
N MET A 397 11.37 11.17 2.23
CA MET A 397 10.89 12.41 1.61
C MET A 397 10.49 13.49 2.62
N ALA A 398 9.97 13.13 3.79
CA ALA A 398 9.38 14.08 4.74
C ALA A 398 10.32 15.25 5.16
N PRO A 399 11.60 15.03 5.47
CA PRO A 399 12.52 16.14 5.79
C PRO A 399 12.64 17.15 4.64
N HIS A 400 12.73 16.66 3.41
CA HIS A 400 12.86 17.50 2.21
C HIS A 400 11.59 18.30 1.91
N ILE A 401 10.40 17.68 2.12
CA ILE A 401 9.12 18.36 1.97
C ILE A 401 9.01 19.51 2.99
N ARG A 402 9.38 19.25 4.25
CA ARG A 402 9.37 20.25 5.32
C ARG A 402 10.32 21.42 5.00
N LEU A 403 11.52 21.11 4.55
CA LEU A 403 12.50 22.13 4.16
C LEU A 403 11.93 23.05 3.09
N LEU A 404 11.34 22.54 2.02
CA LEU A 404 10.74 23.34 0.96
C LEU A 404 9.55 24.17 1.46
N LYS A 405 8.76 23.63 2.39
CA LYS A 405 7.65 24.36 3.00
C LYS A 405 8.14 25.52 3.87
N GLU A 406 9.18 25.32 4.67
CA GLU A 406 9.80 26.35 5.49
C GLU A 406 10.42 27.45 4.65
N GLN A 407 11.11 27.11 3.55
CA GLN A 407 11.66 28.07 2.59
C GLN A 407 10.56 28.96 1.98
N GLU A 408 9.44 28.37 1.60
CA GLU A 408 8.30 29.12 1.04
C GLU A 408 7.69 30.09 2.06
N ILE A 409 7.58 29.68 3.34
CA ILE A 409 7.04 30.52 4.42
C ILE A 409 8.02 31.66 4.78
N THR A 410 9.31 31.38 4.83
CA THR A 410 10.33 32.36 5.26
C THR A 410 10.85 33.25 4.16
N GLY A 411 10.59 32.92 2.90
CA GLY A 411 11.16 33.60 1.73
C GLY A 411 12.69 33.47 1.64
N GLN A 412 13.31 32.59 2.41
CA GLN A 412 14.75 32.34 2.44
C GLN A 412 15.11 31.06 1.66
N THR A 413 16.00 31.18 0.70
CA THR A 413 16.60 30.02 0.04
C THR A 413 17.69 29.45 0.97
N VAL A 414 17.40 28.37 1.64
CA VAL A 414 18.39 27.59 2.40
C VAL A 414 19.15 26.73 1.41
N LEU A 415 20.47 26.87 1.35
CA LEU A 415 21.32 26.02 0.50
C LEU A 415 21.21 24.57 0.99
N PRO A 416 21.13 23.58 0.07
CA PRO A 416 21.13 22.17 0.45
C PRO A 416 22.45 21.81 1.13
N VAL A 417 22.35 21.14 2.28
CA VAL A 417 23.49 20.60 3.04
C VAL A 417 24.04 19.36 2.34
#